data_c4a73ab3496f0b8054b69c564a79c12c
#
_entry.id   c4a73ab3496f0b8054b69c564a79c12c
#
_cell.length_a   1.000
_cell.length_b   1.000
_cell.length_c   1.000
_cell.angle_alpha   90.00
_cell.angle_beta   90.00
_cell.angle_gamma   90.00
#
_symmetry.space_group_name_H-M   'P 1'
#
loop_
_entity.id
_entity.type
_entity.pdbx_description
1 polymer ?
#
loop_
_entity_poly.entity_id
_entity_poly.type
_entity_poly.pdbx_seq_one_letter_code
_entity_poly.pdbx_strand_id
1 'polypeptide(L)'
;MYYGDPRKPDLKKEDVKGSSRFKLFFTVLSVRFWQLIQLNLLYAVFWLPSYIWLYIQGLLMQQTNQPVTLEFFILMIPCLMLAGPATAGVTYVIRNWARDDHAWVWSDFKDAFKENWKQSILMMLINGIALLLFSVNVRFYGSIVSEGFFYLLLYYFMFILAIIFVMMNMFVFPMIVTYRLKLRQILRNAFILTMVKLPLTFVVFALAGFLMYLSLVYLLSIPFFLVGLTFPAFIVISYVNWILDKYINIHLDEEKEETEGEETES
;
A
#
# COMPACT_ATOMS: atom_id res chain seq x y z
N MET A 1 -29.83 3.07 10.01
CA MET A 1 -28.88 2.87 8.91
C MET A 1 -29.31 3.75 7.75
N TYR A 2 -28.57 4.79 7.43
CA TYR A 2 -28.91 5.68 6.33
C TYR A 2 -28.37 5.00 5.06
N TYR A 3 -29.25 4.38 4.28
CA TYR A 3 -28.95 3.92 2.93
C TYR A 3 -29.08 5.12 2.00
N GLY A 4 -27.96 5.80 1.73
CA GLY A 4 -27.92 6.82 0.68
C GLY A 4 -28.21 6.17 -0.69
N ASP A 5 -28.82 6.92 -1.59
CA ASP A 5 -29.04 6.47 -2.97
C ASP A 5 -27.67 6.17 -3.61
N PRO A 6 -27.40 4.92 -4.06
CA PRO A 6 -26.10 4.54 -4.64
C PRO A 6 -25.77 5.28 -5.94
N ARG A 7 -26.74 6.01 -6.51
CA ARG A 7 -26.56 6.81 -7.73
C ARG A 7 -26.20 8.27 -7.44
N LYS A 8 -26.24 8.69 -6.16
CA LYS A 8 -25.86 10.06 -5.79
C LYS A 8 -24.45 10.05 -5.21
N PRO A 9 -23.51 10.86 -5.71
CA PRO A 9 -22.22 11.04 -5.08
C PRO A 9 -22.43 11.53 -3.64
N ASP A 10 -21.66 11.00 -2.71
CA ASP A 10 -21.74 11.37 -1.28
C ASP A 10 -21.29 12.81 -1.01
N LEU A 11 -20.58 13.40 -1.95
CA LEU A 11 -20.20 14.81 -1.97
C LEU A 11 -21.00 15.55 -3.07
N LYS A 12 -21.47 16.75 -2.77
CA LYS A 12 -22.10 17.58 -3.79
C LYS A 12 -21.05 18.00 -4.81
N LYS A 13 -21.39 17.95 -6.11
CA LYS A 13 -20.49 18.40 -7.20
C LYS A 13 -19.96 19.83 -7.00
N GLU A 14 -20.67 20.66 -6.24
CA GLU A 14 -20.29 22.02 -5.87
C GLU A 14 -19.14 22.05 -4.87
N ASP A 15 -19.05 21.06 -3.96
CA ASP A 15 -17.95 20.95 -2.97
C ASP A 15 -16.65 20.47 -3.60
N VAL A 16 -16.73 19.81 -4.77
CA VAL A 16 -15.58 19.25 -5.50
C VAL A 16 -15.06 20.22 -6.58
N LYS A 17 -15.98 20.96 -7.26
CA LYS A 17 -15.63 21.91 -8.31
C LYS A 17 -14.90 23.11 -7.72
N GLY A 18 -13.58 23.16 -7.94
CA GLY A 18 -12.71 24.29 -7.52
C GLY A 18 -12.07 24.13 -6.13
N SER A 19 -12.31 23.03 -5.40
CA SER A 19 -11.64 22.79 -4.14
C SER A 19 -10.21 22.28 -4.37
N SER A 20 -9.25 22.82 -3.60
CA SER A 20 -7.90 22.25 -3.55
C SER A 20 -7.99 20.75 -3.21
N ARG A 21 -7.14 19.89 -3.83
CA ARG A 21 -7.05 18.44 -3.53
C ARG A 21 -6.84 18.16 -2.05
N PHE A 22 -6.21 19.08 -1.35
CA PHE A 22 -6.02 19.04 0.10
C PHE A 22 -7.37 19.16 0.83
N LYS A 23 -8.25 20.07 0.41
CA LYS A 23 -9.59 20.21 0.97
C LYS A 23 -10.44 18.97 0.69
N LEU A 24 -10.36 18.43 -0.52
CA LEU A 24 -11.03 17.18 -0.89
C LEU A 24 -10.60 16.01 0.00
N PHE A 25 -9.27 15.86 0.25
CA PHE A 25 -8.74 14.82 1.13
C PHE A 25 -9.38 14.86 2.54
N PHE A 26 -9.43 16.03 3.16
CA PHE A 26 -10.04 16.17 4.49
C PHE A 26 -11.57 16.00 4.48
N THR A 27 -12.22 16.46 3.42
CA THR A 27 -13.66 16.28 3.26
C THR A 27 -14.03 14.80 3.13
N VAL A 28 -13.32 14.06 2.27
CA VAL A 28 -13.50 12.61 2.11
C VAL A 28 -13.20 11.90 3.43
N LEU A 29 -12.11 12.25 4.10
CA LEU A 29 -11.74 11.66 5.39
C LEU A 29 -12.85 11.84 6.44
N SER A 30 -13.43 13.04 6.55
CA SER A 30 -14.50 13.32 7.53
C SER A 30 -15.80 12.59 7.19
N VAL A 31 -16.20 12.57 5.92
CA VAL A 31 -17.43 11.89 5.46
C VAL A 31 -17.32 10.38 5.56
N ARG A 32 -16.12 9.82 5.24
CA ARG A 32 -15.89 8.37 5.18
C ARG A 32 -15.27 7.79 6.47
N PHE A 33 -15.16 8.57 7.53
CA PHE A 33 -14.46 8.16 8.76
C PHE A 33 -14.96 6.81 9.31
N TRP A 34 -16.27 6.64 9.45
CA TRP A 34 -16.86 5.38 9.93
C TRP A 34 -16.65 4.21 8.97
N GLN A 35 -16.64 4.47 7.68
CA GLN A 35 -16.37 3.46 6.65
C GLN A 35 -14.89 3.05 6.66
N LEU A 36 -13.97 3.99 6.94
CA LEU A 36 -12.54 3.68 7.15
C LEU A 36 -12.33 2.76 8.34
N ILE A 37 -13.07 2.96 9.44
CA ILE A 37 -13.02 2.07 10.61
C ILE A 37 -13.51 0.65 10.22
N GLN A 38 -14.64 0.54 9.55
CA GLN A 38 -15.18 -0.74 9.08
C GLN A 38 -14.17 -1.46 8.17
N LEU A 39 -13.59 -0.73 7.23
CA LEU A 39 -12.57 -1.24 6.31
C LEU A 39 -11.31 -1.67 7.04
N ASN A 40 -10.89 -0.91 8.09
CA ASN A 40 -9.75 -1.25 8.91
C ASN A 40 -9.96 -2.56 9.67
N LEU A 41 -11.13 -2.74 10.30
CA LEU A 41 -11.45 -3.98 11.00
C LEU A 41 -11.46 -5.17 10.07
N LEU A 42 -12.05 -5.03 8.89
CA LEU A 42 -12.06 -6.07 7.86
C LEU A 42 -10.64 -6.42 7.41
N TYR A 43 -9.80 -5.42 7.18
CA TYR A 43 -8.41 -5.60 6.75
C TYR A 43 -7.55 -6.24 7.83
N ALA A 44 -7.71 -5.82 9.08
CA ALA A 44 -6.96 -6.33 10.22
C ALA A 44 -7.12 -7.85 10.40
N VAL A 45 -8.30 -8.42 10.09
CA VAL A 45 -8.55 -9.87 10.15
C VAL A 45 -7.55 -10.65 9.28
N PHE A 46 -7.24 -10.16 8.08
CA PHE A 46 -6.31 -10.82 7.17
C PHE A 46 -4.83 -10.64 7.60
N TRP A 47 -4.53 -9.63 8.40
CA TRP A 47 -3.22 -9.42 8.99
C TRP A 47 -3.00 -10.16 10.31
N LEU A 48 -4.05 -10.70 10.94
CA LEU A 48 -3.95 -11.42 12.21
C LEU A 48 -2.88 -12.53 12.21
N PRO A 49 -2.76 -13.39 11.16
CA PRO A 49 -1.71 -14.41 11.16
C PRO A 49 -0.30 -13.83 11.25
N SER A 50 -0.05 -12.72 10.54
CA SER A 50 1.25 -12.02 10.58
C SER A 50 1.52 -11.41 11.95
N TYR A 51 0.50 -10.79 12.58
CA TYR A 51 0.63 -10.19 13.92
C TYR A 51 0.83 -11.25 15.01
N ILE A 52 0.08 -12.35 14.97
CA ILE A 52 0.24 -13.46 15.90
C ILE A 52 1.65 -14.04 15.78
N TRP A 53 2.12 -14.25 14.56
CA TRP A 53 3.46 -14.76 14.33
C TRP A 53 4.56 -13.80 14.81
N LEU A 54 4.41 -12.51 14.56
CA LEU A 54 5.31 -11.47 15.07
C LEU A 54 5.31 -11.42 16.62
N TYR A 55 4.15 -11.54 17.24
CA TYR A 55 4.00 -11.55 18.70
C TYR A 55 4.67 -12.76 19.35
N ILE A 56 4.46 -13.97 18.79
CA ILE A 56 5.12 -15.20 19.24
C ILE A 56 6.64 -15.05 19.17
N GLN A 57 7.16 -14.50 18.06
CA GLN A 57 8.58 -14.26 17.91
C GLN A 57 9.11 -13.28 18.95
N GLY A 58 8.38 -12.22 19.25
CA GLY A 58 8.73 -11.27 20.31
C GLY A 58 8.83 -11.92 21.69
N LEU A 59 7.91 -12.81 22.03
CA LEU A 59 7.96 -13.59 23.28
C LEU A 59 9.18 -14.55 23.33
N LEU A 60 9.45 -15.24 22.22
CA LEU A 60 10.60 -16.13 22.11
C LEU A 60 11.94 -15.37 22.30
N MET A 61 12.06 -14.20 21.68
CA MET A 61 13.26 -13.36 21.86
C MET A 61 13.45 -12.93 23.31
N GLN A 62 12.38 -12.57 24.03
CA GLN A 62 12.47 -12.20 25.44
C GLN A 62 12.86 -13.37 26.35
N GLN A 63 12.40 -14.59 26.04
CA GLN A 63 12.68 -15.77 26.85
C GLN A 63 14.06 -16.37 26.58
N THR A 64 14.50 -16.36 25.30
CA THR A 64 15.72 -17.07 24.89
C THR A 64 16.94 -16.16 24.75
N ASN A 65 16.76 -14.84 24.76
CA ASN A 65 17.78 -13.84 24.38
C ASN A 65 18.41 -14.11 23.00
N GLN A 66 17.76 -14.91 22.15
CA GLN A 66 18.25 -15.23 20.82
C GLN A 66 17.71 -14.22 19.79
N PRO A 67 18.53 -13.83 18.80
CA PRO A 67 18.05 -12.97 17.71
C PRO A 67 17.00 -13.69 16.87
N VAL A 68 16.24 -12.92 16.11
CA VAL A 68 15.26 -13.45 15.14
C VAL A 68 15.92 -14.46 14.22
N THR A 69 15.36 -15.67 14.06
CA THR A 69 15.92 -16.73 13.22
C THR A 69 15.50 -16.61 11.76
N LEU A 70 16.16 -17.32 10.83
CA LEU A 70 15.73 -17.36 9.42
C LEU A 70 14.36 -18.02 9.24
N GLU A 71 14.04 -19.01 10.08
CA GLU A 71 12.75 -19.69 10.09
C GLU A 71 11.60 -18.71 10.30
N PHE A 72 11.80 -17.68 11.13
CA PHE A 72 10.80 -16.62 11.31
C PHE A 72 10.41 -15.97 9.98
N PHE A 73 11.40 -15.61 9.15
CA PHE A 73 11.15 -14.95 7.86
C PHE A 73 10.51 -15.90 6.85
N ILE A 74 10.88 -17.18 6.85
CA ILE A 74 10.31 -18.20 5.97
C ILE A 74 8.81 -18.41 6.33
N LEU A 75 8.48 -18.54 7.61
CA LEU A 75 7.11 -18.72 8.07
C LEU A 75 6.27 -17.43 7.97
N MET A 76 6.89 -16.26 7.93
CA MET A 76 6.20 -15.00 7.67
C MET A 76 5.65 -14.92 6.22
N ILE A 77 6.31 -15.57 5.24
CA ILE A 77 5.89 -15.53 3.83
C ILE A 77 4.42 -15.95 3.63
N PRO A 78 3.97 -17.14 4.06
CA PRO A 78 2.59 -17.53 3.90
C PRO A 78 1.61 -16.61 4.65
N CYS A 79 2.00 -16.07 5.80
CA CYS A 79 1.18 -15.09 6.53
C CYS A 79 0.97 -13.81 5.72
N LEU A 80 2.03 -13.29 5.07
CA LEU A 80 1.92 -12.12 4.18
C LEU A 80 1.06 -12.43 2.94
N MET A 81 1.19 -13.63 2.35
CA MET A 81 0.42 -14.03 1.17
C MET A 81 -1.10 -14.00 1.44
N LEU A 82 -1.54 -14.35 2.65
CA LEU A 82 -2.95 -14.27 3.04
C LEU A 82 -3.47 -12.82 3.07
N ALA A 83 -2.64 -11.85 3.42
CA ALA A 83 -3.01 -10.44 3.44
C ALA A 83 -3.04 -9.80 2.04
N GLY A 84 -2.43 -10.43 1.02
CA GLY A 84 -2.31 -9.89 -0.33
C GLY A 84 -3.64 -9.51 -0.97
N PRO A 85 -4.59 -10.45 -1.15
CA PRO A 85 -5.89 -10.15 -1.74
C PRO A 85 -6.68 -9.11 -0.95
N ALA A 86 -6.57 -9.12 0.39
CA ALA A 86 -7.20 -8.11 1.24
C ALA A 86 -6.60 -6.72 1.02
N THR A 87 -5.28 -6.63 0.79
CA THR A 87 -4.62 -5.38 0.43
C THR A 87 -5.15 -4.83 -0.90
N ALA A 88 -5.39 -5.68 -1.90
CA ALA A 88 -6.03 -5.26 -3.15
C ALA A 88 -7.46 -4.75 -2.91
N GLY A 89 -8.26 -5.47 -2.09
CA GLY A 89 -9.61 -5.06 -1.73
C GLY A 89 -9.66 -3.68 -1.07
N VAL A 90 -8.81 -3.47 -0.04
CA VAL A 90 -8.68 -2.16 0.64
C VAL A 90 -8.24 -1.07 -0.32
N THR A 91 -7.23 -1.37 -1.16
CA THR A 91 -6.70 -0.40 -2.11
C THR A 91 -7.76 0.05 -3.11
N TYR A 92 -8.59 -0.87 -3.61
CA TYR A 92 -9.67 -0.55 -4.53
C TYR A 92 -10.71 0.39 -3.90
N VAL A 93 -11.19 0.06 -2.68
CA VAL A 93 -12.18 0.87 -1.98
C VAL A 93 -11.64 2.27 -1.69
N ILE A 94 -10.43 2.36 -1.13
CA ILE A 94 -9.80 3.66 -0.80
C ILE A 94 -9.50 4.46 -2.07
N ARG A 95 -9.07 3.82 -3.16
CA ARG A 95 -8.83 4.49 -4.45
C ARG A 95 -10.09 5.17 -4.96
N ASN A 96 -11.23 4.49 -4.93
CA ASN A 96 -12.49 5.05 -5.38
C ASN A 96 -12.90 6.24 -4.50
N TRP A 97 -12.81 6.10 -3.17
CA TRP A 97 -13.09 7.23 -2.28
C TRP A 97 -12.18 8.45 -2.53
N ALA A 98 -10.89 8.22 -2.77
CA ALA A 98 -9.94 9.29 -3.06
C ALA A 98 -10.19 10.00 -4.41
N ARG A 99 -11.01 9.39 -5.29
CA ARG A 99 -11.49 9.96 -6.56
C ARG A 99 -12.89 10.53 -6.47
N ASP A 100 -13.49 10.52 -5.28
CA ASP A 100 -14.88 10.86 -5.05
C ASP A 100 -15.87 9.90 -5.75
N ASP A 101 -15.40 8.68 -6.06
CA ASP A 101 -16.24 7.62 -6.57
C ASP A 101 -16.94 6.90 -5.42
N HIS A 102 -18.16 6.43 -5.68
CA HIS A 102 -18.88 5.62 -4.70
C HIS A 102 -18.24 4.22 -4.60
N ALA A 103 -18.02 3.75 -3.37
CA ALA A 103 -17.61 2.39 -3.13
C ALA A 103 -18.21 1.83 -1.82
N TRP A 104 -18.76 0.63 -1.90
CA TRP A 104 -19.28 -0.11 -0.77
C TRP A 104 -18.17 -0.89 -0.08
N VAL A 105 -18.03 -0.74 1.23
CA VAL A 105 -16.96 -1.37 2.01
C VAL A 105 -16.89 -2.88 1.78
N TRP A 106 -18.03 -3.58 1.85
CA TRP A 106 -18.05 -5.03 1.76
C TRP A 106 -18.06 -5.57 0.32
N SER A 107 -18.96 -5.05 -0.52
CA SER A 107 -19.17 -5.55 -1.88
C SER A 107 -17.91 -5.33 -2.74
N ASP A 108 -17.45 -4.08 -2.81
CA ASP A 108 -16.33 -3.74 -3.68
C ASP A 108 -14.99 -4.26 -3.16
N PHE A 109 -14.83 -4.33 -1.81
CA PHE A 109 -13.70 -5.05 -1.23
C PHE A 109 -13.67 -6.51 -1.67
N LYS A 110 -14.80 -7.23 -1.54
CA LYS A 110 -14.90 -8.65 -1.88
C LYS A 110 -14.65 -8.90 -3.37
N ASP A 111 -15.18 -8.04 -4.23
CA ASP A 111 -15.03 -8.20 -5.68
C ASP A 111 -13.59 -7.92 -6.12
N ALA A 112 -12.97 -6.84 -5.63
CA ALA A 112 -11.56 -6.56 -5.88
C ALA A 112 -10.61 -7.61 -5.28
N PHE A 113 -10.93 -8.14 -4.09
CA PHE A 113 -10.22 -9.27 -3.49
C PHE A 113 -10.21 -10.49 -4.42
N LYS A 114 -11.38 -10.85 -4.98
CA LYS A 114 -11.53 -12.00 -5.87
C LYS A 114 -10.90 -11.77 -7.25
N GLU A 115 -11.02 -10.58 -7.80
CA GLU A 115 -10.49 -10.27 -9.12
C GLU A 115 -8.95 -10.28 -9.11
N ASN A 116 -8.34 -9.73 -8.07
CA ASN A 116 -6.89 -9.47 -8.02
C ASN A 116 -6.09 -10.49 -7.21
N TRP A 117 -6.70 -11.59 -6.72
CA TRP A 117 -6.08 -12.50 -5.75
C TRP A 117 -4.74 -13.09 -6.23
N LYS A 118 -4.64 -13.50 -7.53
CA LYS A 118 -3.44 -14.13 -8.07
C LYS A 118 -2.25 -13.18 -8.08
N GLN A 119 -2.45 -11.96 -8.59
CA GLN A 119 -1.38 -10.96 -8.64
C GLN A 119 -0.99 -10.47 -7.25
N SER A 120 -1.97 -10.33 -6.35
CA SER A 120 -1.75 -9.89 -4.97
C SER A 120 -0.98 -10.90 -4.15
N ILE A 121 -1.31 -12.20 -4.26
CA ILE A 121 -0.56 -13.28 -3.59
C ILE A 121 0.88 -13.33 -4.13
N LEU A 122 1.04 -13.27 -5.46
CA LEU A 122 2.38 -13.30 -6.05
C LEU A 122 3.20 -12.07 -5.64
N MET A 123 2.59 -10.90 -5.51
CA MET A 123 3.28 -9.70 -5.02
C MET A 123 3.70 -9.86 -3.56
N MET A 124 2.84 -10.40 -2.70
CA MET A 124 3.20 -10.65 -1.29
C MET A 124 4.25 -11.74 -1.14
N LEU A 125 4.27 -12.75 -2.02
CA LEU A 125 5.37 -13.71 -2.10
C LEU A 125 6.69 -13.01 -2.43
N ILE A 126 6.71 -12.10 -3.42
CA ILE A 126 7.90 -11.30 -3.75
C ILE A 126 8.32 -10.46 -2.55
N ASN A 127 7.39 -9.82 -1.84
CA ASN A 127 7.67 -9.04 -0.64
C ASN A 127 8.26 -9.90 0.49
N GLY A 128 7.73 -11.10 0.70
CA GLY A 128 8.24 -12.03 1.71
C GLY A 128 9.66 -12.53 1.38
N ILE A 129 9.92 -12.86 0.10
CA ILE A 129 11.26 -13.23 -0.37
C ILE A 129 12.24 -12.04 -0.22
N ALA A 130 11.82 -10.83 -0.59
CA ALA A 130 12.63 -9.64 -0.43
C ALA A 130 12.97 -9.37 1.05
N LEU A 131 12.01 -9.55 1.96
CA LEU A 131 12.21 -9.43 3.40
C LEU A 131 13.23 -10.47 3.91
N LEU A 132 13.11 -11.73 3.46
CA LEU A 132 14.05 -12.79 3.80
C LEU A 132 15.46 -12.45 3.29
N LEU A 133 15.61 -12.09 2.01
CA LEU A 133 16.90 -11.72 1.43
C LEU A 133 17.51 -10.51 2.13
N PHE A 134 16.72 -9.49 2.43
CA PHE A 134 17.18 -8.33 3.19
C PHE A 134 17.69 -8.72 4.57
N SER A 135 16.97 -9.58 5.30
CA SER A 135 17.37 -10.04 6.63
C SER A 135 18.69 -10.84 6.62
N VAL A 136 18.89 -11.69 5.59
CA VAL A 136 20.14 -12.43 5.40
C VAL A 136 21.29 -11.47 5.12
N ASN A 137 21.11 -10.51 4.22
CA ASN A 137 22.14 -9.54 3.86
C ASN A 137 22.53 -8.65 5.05
N VAL A 138 21.56 -8.14 5.81
CA VAL A 138 21.81 -7.32 7.01
C VAL A 138 22.64 -8.09 8.04
N ARG A 139 22.36 -9.37 8.26
CA ARG A 139 23.15 -10.20 9.18
C ARG A 139 24.54 -10.45 8.66
N PHE A 140 24.66 -10.84 7.38
CA PHE A 140 25.95 -11.15 6.78
C PHE A 140 26.89 -9.93 6.78
N TYR A 141 26.45 -8.81 6.21
CA TYR A 141 27.27 -7.60 6.19
C TYR A 141 27.45 -6.99 7.58
N GLY A 142 26.47 -7.10 8.46
CA GLY A 142 26.57 -6.65 9.85
C GLY A 142 27.62 -7.40 10.65
N SER A 143 27.89 -8.69 10.36
CA SER A 143 28.93 -9.47 11.04
C SER A 143 30.34 -9.13 10.59
N ILE A 144 30.54 -8.60 9.37
CA ILE A 144 31.84 -8.28 8.78
C ILE A 144 32.08 -6.77 8.57
N VAL A 145 31.14 -5.93 9.06
CA VAL A 145 31.22 -4.47 8.87
C VAL A 145 32.48 -3.84 9.43
N SER A 146 33.05 -4.42 10.49
CA SER A 146 34.30 -3.98 11.12
C SER A 146 35.57 -4.36 10.32
N GLU A 147 35.49 -5.26 9.35
CA GLU A 147 36.63 -5.73 8.57
C GLU A 147 37.10 -4.73 7.50
N GLY A 148 36.27 -3.73 7.14
CA GLY A 148 36.71 -2.68 6.23
C GLY A 148 35.60 -1.79 5.71
N PHE A 149 36.02 -0.61 5.20
CA PHE A 149 35.12 0.42 4.66
C PHE A 149 34.20 -0.08 3.54
N PHE A 150 34.65 -0.99 2.71
CA PHE A 150 33.87 -1.57 1.62
C PHE A 150 32.64 -2.34 2.14
N TYR A 151 32.79 -3.12 3.20
CA TYR A 151 31.67 -3.86 3.82
C TYR A 151 30.67 -2.92 4.50
N LEU A 152 31.16 -1.83 5.10
CA LEU A 152 30.31 -0.79 5.65
C LEU A 152 29.46 -0.13 4.56
N LEU A 153 30.06 0.17 3.39
CA LEU A 153 29.35 0.72 2.23
C LEU A 153 28.24 -0.22 1.74
N LEU A 154 28.55 -1.52 1.58
CA LEU A 154 27.59 -2.54 1.16
C LEU A 154 26.44 -2.68 2.17
N TYR A 155 26.75 -2.64 3.47
CA TYR A 155 25.74 -2.71 4.53
C TYR A 155 24.71 -1.58 4.39
N TYR A 156 25.14 -0.33 4.29
CA TYR A 156 24.23 0.81 4.13
C TYR A 156 23.53 0.81 2.75
N PHE A 157 24.20 0.36 1.71
CA PHE A 157 23.60 0.22 0.39
C PHE A 157 22.39 -0.72 0.39
N MET A 158 22.43 -1.81 1.16
CA MET A 158 21.28 -2.71 1.32
C MET A 158 20.07 -2.01 1.94
N PHE A 159 20.26 -1.11 2.90
CA PHE A 159 19.16 -0.32 3.46
C PHE A 159 18.56 0.63 2.44
N ILE A 160 19.37 1.28 1.61
CA ILE A 160 18.90 2.15 0.54
C ILE A 160 18.03 1.36 -0.45
N LEU A 161 18.50 0.17 -0.87
CA LEU A 161 17.72 -0.70 -1.76
C LEU A 161 16.40 -1.15 -1.13
N ALA A 162 16.40 -1.49 0.16
CA ALA A 162 15.18 -1.86 0.87
C ALA A 162 14.19 -0.70 0.94
N ILE A 163 14.63 0.52 1.23
CA ILE A 163 13.79 1.71 1.25
C ILE A 163 13.17 1.95 -0.14
N ILE A 164 13.97 1.91 -1.20
CA ILE A 164 13.49 2.06 -2.58
C ILE A 164 12.46 0.98 -2.92
N PHE A 165 12.70 -0.26 -2.52
CA PHE A 165 11.79 -1.38 -2.74
C PHE A 165 10.44 -1.17 -2.02
N VAL A 166 10.45 -0.70 -0.77
CA VAL A 166 9.22 -0.40 -0.03
C VAL A 166 8.48 0.79 -0.64
N MET A 167 9.19 1.84 -1.05
CA MET A 167 8.60 2.99 -1.76
C MET A 167 7.94 2.56 -3.09
N MET A 168 8.57 1.64 -3.84
CA MET A 168 7.99 1.06 -5.05
C MET A 168 6.67 0.34 -4.75
N ASN A 169 6.58 -0.38 -3.63
CA ASN A 169 5.36 -1.08 -3.22
C ASN A 169 4.15 -0.14 -3.02
N MET A 170 4.36 1.15 -2.72
CA MET A 170 3.28 2.13 -2.61
C MET A 170 2.49 2.25 -3.92
N PHE A 171 3.14 2.07 -5.07
CA PHE A 171 2.52 2.16 -6.40
C PHE A 171 1.93 0.84 -6.89
N VAL A 172 2.45 -0.31 -6.40
CA VAL A 172 2.12 -1.63 -6.97
C VAL A 172 0.64 -1.97 -6.79
N PHE A 173 0.10 -1.92 -5.56
CA PHE A 173 -1.29 -2.28 -5.31
C PHE A 173 -2.31 -1.34 -5.98
N PRO A 174 -2.14 0.00 -5.96
CA PRO A 174 -2.97 0.90 -6.75
C PRO A 174 -2.95 0.57 -8.25
N MET A 175 -1.79 0.18 -8.80
CA MET A 175 -1.70 -0.23 -10.21
C MET A 175 -2.36 -1.59 -10.49
N ILE A 176 -2.26 -2.57 -9.57
CA ILE A 176 -2.94 -3.87 -9.69
C ILE A 176 -4.45 -3.69 -9.82
N VAL A 177 -5.05 -2.81 -9.00
CA VAL A 177 -6.51 -2.61 -8.97
C VAL A 177 -7.01 -1.62 -10.02
N THR A 178 -6.11 -0.90 -10.72
CA THR A 178 -6.49 0.12 -11.69
C THR A 178 -6.30 -0.37 -13.13
N TYR A 179 -5.20 -1.08 -13.40
CA TYR A 179 -4.79 -1.41 -14.77
C TYR A 179 -4.74 -2.92 -15.00
N ARG A 180 -5.21 -3.38 -16.17
CA ARG A 180 -5.12 -4.78 -16.61
C ARG A 180 -3.73 -5.09 -17.17
N LEU A 181 -2.69 -4.94 -16.35
CA LEU A 181 -1.29 -5.17 -16.72
C LEU A 181 -0.75 -6.46 -16.11
N LYS A 182 0.27 -7.05 -16.76
CA LYS A 182 1.04 -8.16 -16.17
C LYS A 182 1.87 -7.63 -14.98
N LEU A 183 2.05 -8.43 -13.93
CA LEU A 183 2.79 -8.02 -12.72
C LEU A 183 4.19 -7.47 -13.04
N ARG A 184 4.91 -8.04 -14.02
CA ARG A 184 6.22 -7.53 -14.44
C ARG A 184 6.15 -6.08 -14.97
N GLN A 185 5.09 -5.75 -15.71
CA GLN A 185 4.88 -4.38 -16.21
C GLN A 185 4.55 -3.43 -15.08
N ILE A 186 3.71 -3.88 -14.13
CA ILE A 186 3.37 -3.12 -12.91
C ILE A 186 4.65 -2.81 -12.10
N LEU A 187 5.48 -3.81 -11.84
CA LEU A 187 6.74 -3.63 -11.10
C LEU A 187 7.69 -2.64 -11.81
N ARG A 188 7.83 -2.75 -13.13
CA ARG A 188 8.66 -1.83 -13.91
C ARG A 188 8.13 -0.39 -13.82
N ASN A 189 6.83 -0.20 -14.01
CA ASN A 189 6.22 1.12 -13.97
C ASN A 189 6.26 1.71 -12.56
N ALA A 190 5.98 0.91 -11.52
CA ALA A 190 6.10 1.32 -10.13
C ALA A 190 7.52 1.77 -9.78
N PHE A 191 8.55 1.05 -10.26
CA PHE A 191 9.94 1.46 -10.08
C PHE A 191 10.26 2.79 -10.77
N ILE A 192 9.84 2.96 -12.03
CA ILE A 192 10.05 4.20 -12.79
C ILE A 192 9.39 5.38 -12.07
N LEU A 193 8.12 5.25 -11.66
CA LEU A 193 7.40 6.32 -10.96
C LEU A 193 8.04 6.67 -9.61
N THR A 194 8.53 5.65 -8.88
CA THR A 194 9.27 5.86 -7.63
C THR A 194 10.53 6.69 -7.86
N MET A 195 11.31 6.38 -8.91
CA MET A 195 12.55 7.11 -9.21
C MET A 195 12.27 8.53 -9.69
N VAL A 196 11.30 8.71 -10.58
CA VAL A 196 10.94 10.03 -11.14
C VAL A 196 10.40 10.98 -10.06
N LYS A 197 9.67 10.44 -9.07
CA LYS A 197 9.07 11.23 -7.97
C LYS A 197 9.70 10.95 -6.61
N LEU A 198 10.97 10.52 -6.60
CA LEU A 198 11.67 10.05 -5.41
C LEU A 198 11.56 11.00 -4.20
N PRO A 199 11.82 12.31 -4.28
CA PRO A 199 11.76 13.19 -3.11
C PRO A 199 10.35 13.22 -2.48
N LEU A 200 9.32 13.38 -3.33
CA LEU A 200 7.93 13.47 -2.85
C LEU A 200 7.43 12.12 -2.33
N THR A 201 7.76 11.03 -3.03
CA THR A 201 7.44 9.67 -2.59
C THR A 201 8.10 9.35 -1.25
N PHE A 202 9.34 9.82 -1.04
CA PHE A 202 10.04 9.66 0.24
C PHE A 202 9.33 10.40 1.39
N VAL A 203 8.87 11.63 1.16
CA VAL A 203 8.11 12.38 2.18
C VAL A 203 6.82 11.65 2.56
N VAL A 204 6.06 11.17 1.57
CA VAL A 204 4.82 10.42 1.83
C VAL A 204 5.11 9.07 2.51
N PHE A 205 6.18 8.39 2.09
CA PHE A 205 6.66 7.16 2.73
C PHE A 205 7.02 7.38 4.19
N ALA A 206 7.80 8.44 4.49
CA ALA A 206 8.20 8.77 5.86
C ALA A 206 6.98 9.12 6.73
N LEU A 207 6.02 9.89 6.20
CA LEU A 207 4.78 10.21 6.91
C LEU A 207 3.94 8.96 7.19
N ALA A 208 3.70 8.13 6.18
CA ALA A 208 2.94 6.88 6.33
C ALA A 208 3.64 5.90 7.28
N GLY A 209 4.96 5.78 7.18
CA GLY A 209 5.79 4.95 8.07
C GLY A 209 5.76 5.45 9.53
N PHE A 210 5.80 6.76 9.74
CA PHE A 210 5.67 7.34 11.07
C PHE A 210 4.29 7.06 11.69
N LEU A 211 3.22 7.22 10.93
CA LEU A 211 1.86 6.90 11.39
C LEU A 211 1.70 5.40 11.67
N MET A 212 2.30 4.54 10.85
CA MET A 212 2.29 3.10 11.06
C MET A 212 3.10 2.75 12.33
N TYR A 213 4.25 3.37 12.56
CA TYR A 213 5.04 3.20 13.77
C TYR A 213 4.25 3.60 15.03
N LEU A 214 3.59 4.76 15.00
CA LEU A 214 2.70 5.17 16.10
C LEU A 214 1.59 4.14 16.34
N SER A 215 0.99 3.62 15.26
CA SER A 215 -0.05 2.59 15.35
C SER A 215 0.48 1.30 15.98
N LEU A 216 1.71 0.89 15.65
CA LEU A 216 2.35 -0.31 16.21
C LEU A 216 2.74 -0.15 17.68
N VAL A 217 3.28 1.01 18.07
CA VAL A 217 3.67 1.29 19.47
C VAL A 217 2.44 1.29 20.37
N TYR A 218 1.32 1.80 19.88
CA TYR A 218 0.03 1.82 20.58
C TYR A 218 -0.89 0.66 20.13
N LEU A 219 -0.32 -0.47 19.69
CA LEU A 219 -1.03 -1.63 19.13
C LEU A 219 -2.16 -2.17 20.01
N LEU A 220 -2.00 -2.09 21.32
CA LEU A 220 -3.03 -2.49 22.29
C LEU A 220 -4.03 -1.38 22.61
N SER A 221 -3.89 -0.21 21.96
CA SER A 221 -4.78 0.91 22.15
C SER A 221 -5.87 0.96 21.07
N ILE A 222 -7.02 1.50 21.45
CA ILE A 222 -8.21 1.66 20.59
C ILE A 222 -7.91 2.27 19.22
N PRO A 223 -7.04 3.29 19.06
CA PRO A 223 -6.76 3.91 17.75
C PRO A 223 -6.21 2.96 16.68
N PHE A 224 -5.41 1.95 17.06
CA PHE A 224 -4.89 0.98 16.09
C PHE A 224 -6.01 0.18 15.43
N PHE A 225 -6.93 -0.36 16.24
CA PHE A 225 -8.06 -1.12 15.72
C PHE A 225 -9.05 -0.26 14.94
N LEU A 226 -9.12 1.04 15.21
CA LEU A 226 -10.04 1.93 14.51
C LEU A 226 -9.52 2.32 13.12
N VAL A 227 -8.26 2.80 13.01
CA VAL A 227 -7.78 3.40 11.76
C VAL A 227 -6.29 3.11 11.45
N GLY A 228 -5.63 2.29 12.27
CA GLY A 228 -4.16 2.15 12.25
C GLY A 228 -3.57 1.63 10.94
N LEU A 229 -4.30 0.83 10.18
CA LEU A 229 -3.88 0.32 8.87
C LEU A 229 -4.43 1.16 7.72
N THR A 230 -5.70 1.56 7.79
CA THR A 230 -6.38 2.20 6.66
C THR A 230 -6.07 3.69 6.53
N PHE A 231 -5.74 4.39 7.62
CA PHE A 231 -5.42 5.81 7.55
C PHE A 231 -4.06 6.07 6.86
N PRO A 232 -2.95 5.38 7.20
CA PRO A 232 -1.73 5.47 6.41
C PRO A 232 -1.94 5.04 4.95
N ALA A 233 -2.72 3.97 4.72
CA ALA A 233 -3.06 3.52 3.38
C ALA A 233 -3.84 4.59 2.60
N PHE A 234 -4.77 5.31 3.23
CA PHE A 234 -5.53 6.39 2.60
C PHE A 234 -4.62 7.53 2.13
N ILE A 235 -3.62 7.91 2.93
CA ILE A 235 -2.63 8.93 2.54
C ILE A 235 -1.83 8.47 1.32
N VAL A 236 -1.29 7.24 1.38
CA VAL A 236 -0.48 6.67 0.30
C VAL A 236 -1.29 6.55 -0.99
N ILE A 237 -2.49 5.97 -0.92
CA ILE A 237 -3.32 5.72 -2.11
C ILE A 237 -3.81 7.03 -2.71
N SER A 238 -4.17 8.03 -1.90
CA SER A 238 -4.54 9.37 -2.37
C SER A 238 -3.39 10.05 -3.12
N TYR A 239 -2.16 9.94 -2.60
CA TYR A 239 -0.97 10.42 -3.26
C TYR A 239 -0.71 9.70 -4.59
N VAL A 240 -0.76 8.37 -4.57
CA VAL A 240 -0.51 7.56 -5.77
C VAL A 240 -1.55 7.82 -6.84
N ASN A 241 -2.84 7.91 -6.50
CA ASN A 241 -3.89 8.29 -7.43
C ASN A 241 -3.61 9.63 -8.11
N TRP A 242 -3.16 10.63 -7.33
CA TRP A 242 -2.77 11.92 -7.90
C TRP A 242 -1.65 11.79 -8.93
N ILE A 243 -0.64 10.95 -8.66
CA ILE A 243 0.47 10.70 -9.60
C ILE A 243 -0.04 9.97 -10.86
N LEU A 244 -0.83 8.90 -10.68
CA LEU A 244 -1.35 8.12 -11.79
C LEU A 244 -2.27 8.94 -12.68
N ASP A 245 -3.15 9.75 -12.11
CA ASP A 245 -4.04 10.64 -12.87
C ASP A 245 -3.24 11.66 -13.68
N LYS A 246 -2.21 12.27 -13.06
CA LYS A 246 -1.41 13.31 -13.71
C LYS A 246 -0.49 12.80 -14.82
N TYR A 247 0.05 11.58 -14.70
CA TYR A 247 1.14 11.11 -15.57
C TYR A 247 0.76 9.92 -16.45
N ILE A 248 -0.38 9.28 -16.22
CA ILE A 248 -0.82 8.13 -17.01
C ILE A 248 -2.21 8.36 -17.58
N ASN A 249 -3.20 8.69 -16.73
CA ASN A 249 -4.59 8.73 -17.17
C ASN A 249 -4.85 9.89 -18.15
N ILE A 250 -4.26 11.06 -17.94
CA ILE A 250 -4.40 12.21 -18.86
C ILE A 250 -3.93 11.82 -20.27
N HIS A 251 -2.77 11.21 -20.40
CA HIS A 251 -2.25 10.81 -21.71
C HIS A 251 -3.08 9.72 -22.39
N LEU A 252 -3.66 8.80 -21.62
CA LEU A 252 -4.56 7.78 -22.16
C LEU A 252 -5.89 8.37 -22.65
N ASP A 253 -6.37 9.42 -22.04
CA ASP A 253 -7.58 10.11 -22.47
C ASP A 253 -7.31 10.96 -23.73
N GLU A 254 -6.17 11.64 -23.81
CA GLU A 254 -5.72 12.35 -25.02
C GLU A 254 -5.56 11.39 -26.23
N GLU A 255 -4.90 10.23 -26.05
CA GLU A 255 -4.76 9.22 -27.10
C GLU A 255 -6.10 8.66 -27.60
N LYS A 256 -7.11 8.55 -26.72
CA LYS A 256 -8.45 8.11 -27.11
C LYS A 256 -9.19 9.16 -27.91
N GLU A 257 -9.13 10.42 -27.48
CA GLU A 257 -9.74 11.54 -28.20
C GLU A 257 -9.15 11.71 -29.60
N GLU A 258 -7.82 11.54 -29.77
CA GLU A 258 -7.16 11.54 -31.07
C GLU A 258 -7.63 10.38 -31.97
N THR A 259 -7.72 9.15 -31.42
CA THR A 259 -8.16 7.97 -32.19
C THR A 259 -9.64 8.05 -32.59
N GLU A 260 -10.51 8.54 -31.70
CA GLU A 260 -11.93 8.75 -32.01
C GLU A 260 -12.14 9.90 -33.03
N GLY A 261 -11.29 10.92 -33.00
CA GLY A 261 -11.28 11.99 -34.01
C GLY A 261 -10.90 11.50 -35.41
N GLU A 262 -9.88 10.64 -35.53
CA GLU A 262 -9.45 10.04 -36.79
C GLU A 262 -10.50 9.08 -37.38
N GLU A 263 -11.23 8.32 -36.54
CA GLU A 263 -12.30 7.43 -36.99
C GLU A 263 -13.55 8.19 -37.49
N THR A 264 -13.78 9.41 -37.00
CA THR A 264 -14.92 10.26 -37.42
C THR A 264 -14.63 11.05 -38.70
N GLU A 265 -13.36 11.22 -39.09
CA GLU A 265 -12.95 11.89 -40.32
C GLU A 265 -12.73 10.93 -41.50
N SER A 266 -12.75 9.61 -41.30
CA SER A 266 -12.60 8.56 -42.30
C SER A 266 -13.96 8.01 -42.77
#